data_873c5723376175e0db059c8f8a9a697b
#
_entry.id   873c5723376175e0db059c8f8a9a697b
#
_cell.length_a   1.000
_cell.length_b   1.000
_cell.length_c   1.000
_cell.angle_alpha   90.00
_cell.angle_beta   90.00
_cell.angle_gamma   90.00
#
_symmetry.space_group_name_H-M   'P 1'
#
loop_
_entity.id
_entity.type
_entity.pdbx_description
1 polymer ?
#
loop_
_entity_poly.entity_id
_entity_poly.type
_entity_poly.pdbx_seq_one_letter_code
_entity_poly.pdbx_strand_id
1 'polypeptide(L)'
;NQVIFSDNEDERAKQIKSSKPDVFICGWSRYELDKFVPESTIVGMIYHGIGVKPSYWLDNHSRLDLRFVEGPLRKEQLRNHNVETDLILTGFAKLDPIFNGLVSPRKKVLDRLGLDPQRKTILYAPTFYPSSMEEFGTSIGENTKKYNLIIKLHLWAFFLKNFAGIKFKGQIDLAKRMESEYDHVRFLGPEVYNIVP
;
A
#
# COMPACT_ATOMS: atom_id res chain seq x y z
N ASN A 1 -9.41 -8.72 -22.61
CA ASN A 1 -8.38 -8.10 -21.74
C ASN A 1 -7.04 -8.79 -22.01
N GLN A 2 -6.03 -8.01 -22.38
CA GLN A 2 -4.67 -8.51 -22.61
C GLN A 2 -3.83 -8.19 -21.35
N VAL A 3 -3.07 -9.17 -20.88
CA VAL A 3 -2.08 -8.98 -19.81
C VAL A 3 -0.69 -9.08 -20.43
N ILE A 4 0.12 -8.04 -20.23
CA ILE A 4 1.52 -7.99 -20.64
C ILE A 4 2.38 -8.28 -19.40
N PHE A 5 3.15 -9.35 -19.45
CA PHE A 5 4.03 -9.77 -18.37
C PHE A 5 5.43 -10.04 -18.92
N SER A 6 6.45 -9.49 -18.25
CA SER A 6 7.86 -9.82 -18.45
C SER A 6 8.65 -9.42 -17.20
N ASP A 7 9.69 -10.17 -16.87
CA ASP A 7 10.62 -9.81 -15.79
C ASP A 7 11.55 -8.66 -16.20
N ASN A 8 11.63 -8.36 -17.50
CA ASN A 8 12.41 -7.28 -18.07
C ASN A 8 11.52 -6.04 -18.30
N GLU A 9 11.87 -4.91 -17.68
CA GLU A 9 11.09 -3.66 -17.79
C GLU A 9 11.15 -3.07 -19.20
N ASP A 10 12.28 -3.12 -19.88
CA ASP A 10 12.41 -2.59 -21.25
C ASP A 10 11.57 -3.40 -22.24
N GLU A 11 11.46 -4.71 -22.05
CA GLU A 11 10.60 -5.56 -22.86
C GLU A 11 9.12 -5.24 -22.63
N ARG A 12 8.69 -5.07 -21.36
CA ARG A 12 7.33 -4.62 -21.03
C ARG A 12 7.00 -3.28 -21.66
N ALA A 13 7.93 -2.32 -21.53
CA ALA A 13 7.78 -0.99 -22.11
C ALA A 13 7.59 -1.07 -23.63
N LYS A 14 8.42 -1.85 -24.32
CA LYS A 14 8.34 -2.06 -25.77
C LYS A 14 7.00 -2.66 -26.19
N GLN A 15 6.51 -3.66 -25.48
CA GLN A 15 5.23 -4.30 -25.77
C GLN A 15 4.06 -3.33 -25.57
N ILE A 16 4.05 -2.56 -24.46
CA ILE A 16 3.03 -1.55 -24.17
C ILE A 16 3.05 -0.47 -25.27
N LYS A 17 4.24 0.05 -25.58
CA LYS A 17 4.39 1.10 -26.62
C LYS A 17 3.92 0.63 -27.99
N SER A 18 4.16 -0.64 -28.32
CA SER A 18 3.71 -1.24 -29.58
C SER A 18 2.19 -1.37 -29.69
N SER A 19 1.49 -1.48 -28.56
CA SER A 19 0.02 -1.51 -28.52
C SER A 19 -0.62 -0.16 -28.78
N LYS A 20 0.15 0.94 -28.76
CA LYS A 20 -0.27 2.32 -29.00
C LYS A 20 -1.54 2.69 -28.21
N PRO A 21 -1.52 2.63 -26.88
CA PRO A 21 -2.69 2.94 -26.09
C PRO A 21 -3.06 4.42 -26.24
N ASP A 22 -4.36 4.74 -26.33
CA ASP A 22 -4.85 6.12 -26.31
C ASP A 22 -4.65 6.76 -24.93
N VAL A 23 -4.80 5.96 -23.87
CA VAL A 23 -4.66 6.38 -22.47
C VAL A 23 -3.79 5.37 -21.72
N PHE A 24 -2.85 5.86 -20.93
CA PHE A 24 -2.02 5.07 -20.04
C PHE A 24 -2.14 5.59 -18.61
N ILE A 25 -2.55 4.71 -17.68
CA ILE A 25 -2.66 5.05 -16.27
C ILE A 25 -1.55 4.34 -15.49
N CYS A 26 -0.72 5.09 -14.78
CA CYS A 26 0.35 4.55 -13.96
C CYS A 26 0.12 4.85 -12.46
N GLY A 27 0.68 4.00 -11.59
CA GLY A 27 0.68 4.17 -10.13
C GLY A 27 1.98 4.73 -9.56
N TRP A 28 2.93 5.07 -10.43
CA TRP A 28 4.29 5.44 -10.06
C TRP A 28 4.86 6.50 -11.00
N SER A 29 5.40 7.58 -10.45
CA SER A 29 5.95 8.71 -11.23
C SER A 29 7.39 8.50 -11.72
N ARG A 30 8.06 7.45 -11.31
CA ARG A 30 9.48 7.20 -11.62
C ARG A 30 9.71 6.33 -12.86
N TYR A 31 8.65 5.97 -13.57
CA TYR A 31 8.80 5.31 -14.85
C TYR A 31 9.36 6.27 -15.91
N GLU A 32 10.22 5.78 -16.75
CA GLU A 32 10.63 6.49 -17.98
C GLU A 32 9.49 6.39 -19.00
N LEU A 33 8.42 7.19 -18.78
CA LEU A 33 7.15 7.07 -19.48
C LEU A 33 7.28 7.08 -21.01
N ASP A 34 8.25 7.80 -21.55
CA ASP A 34 8.51 7.85 -23.00
C ASP A 34 8.95 6.50 -23.58
N LYS A 35 9.48 5.61 -22.76
CA LYS A 35 9.75 4.23 -23.17
C LYS A 35 8.47 3.39 -23.26
N PHE A 36 7.48 3.69 -22.42
CA PHE A 36 6.25 2.90 -22.31
C PHE A 36 5.19 3.29 -23.33
N VAL A 37 5.08 4.57 -23.68
CA VAL A 37 3.99 5.03 -24.50
C VAL A 37 4.44 6.01 -25.60
N PRO A 38 3.73 6.07 -26.75
CA PRO A 38 3.91 7.10 -27.74
C PRO A 38 3.60 8.51 -27.19
N GLU A 39 4.13 9.53 -27.84
CA GLU A 39 3.88 10.92 -27.48
C GLU A 39 2.39 11.30 -27.52
N SER A 40 1.63 10.68 -28.43
CA SER A 40 0.18 10.89 -28.60
C SER A 40 -0.69 10.29 -27.48
N THR A 41 -0.12 9.46 -26.60
CA THR A 41 -0.86 8.81 -25.51
C THR A 41 -1.10 9.80 -24.37
N ILE A 42 -2.34 9.88 -23.88
CA ILE A 42 -2.66 10.62 -22.66
C ILE A 42 -2.17 9.82 -21.44
N VAL A 43 -1.35 10.43 -20.61
CA VAL A 43 -0.77 9.76 -19.42
C VAL A 43 -1.34 10.32 -18.14
N GLY A 44 -2.04 9.48 -17.40
CA GLY A 44 -2.58 9.78 -16.08
C GLY A 44 -1.84 9.05 -14.97
N MET A 45 -1.74 9.65 -13.79
CA MET A 45 -1.18 9.01 -12.61
C MET A 45 -2.21 8.94 -11.49
N ILE A 46 -2.36 7.73 -10.90
CA ILE A 46 -3.11 7.49 -9.65
C ILE A 46 -2.09 7.20 -8.56
N TYR A 47 -2.17 7.91 -7.44
CA TYR A 47 -1.28 7.64 -6.33
C TYR A 47 -1.58 6.29 -5.67
N HIS A 48 -0.55 5.48 -5.47
CA HIS A 48 -0.67 4.17 -4.81
C HIS A 48 -0.82 4.26 -3.28
N GLY A 49 -0.66 5.44 -2.70
CA GLY A 49 -0.81 5.72 -1.28
C GLY A 49 -1.13 7.19 -1.02
N ILE A 50 -1.65 7.48 0.18
CA ILE A 50 -2.05 8.82 0.64
C ILE A 50 -1.12 9.40 1.70
N GLY A 51 0.10 8.91 1.78
CA GLY A 51 1.06 9.36 2.80
C GLY A 51 1.65 10.75 2.54
N VAL A 52 2.43 11.21 3.50
CA VAL A 52 3.12 12.52 3.48
C VAL A 52 4.57 12.38 2.98
N LYS A 53 4.82 11.50 2.04
CA LYS A 53 6.16 11.30 1.49
C LYS A 53 6.51 12.42 0.51
N PRO A 54 7.68 13.05 0.63
CA PRO A 54 8.13 14.10 -0.30
C PRO A 54 8.08 13.68 -1.78
N SER A 55 8.33 12.41 -2.09
CA SER A 55 8.24 11.88 -3.45
C SER A 55 6.86 12.08 -4.11
N TYR A 56 5.80 12.26 -3.33
CA TYR A 56 4.47 12.48 -3.91
C TYR A 56 4.29 13.87 -4.54
N TRP A 57 5.10 14.84 -4.18
CA TRP A 57 5.04 16.20 -4.74
C TRP A 57 6.35 16.69 -5.34
N LEU A 58 7.47 16.05 -5.01
CA LEU A 58 8.78 16.39 -5.62
C LEU A 58 9.00 15.64 -6.95
N ASP A 59 8.42 14.46 -7.11
CA ASP A 59 8.53 13.69 -8.36
C ASP A 59 7.57 14.31 -9.40
N ASN A 60 8.04 15.34 -10.11
CA ASN A 60 7.32 15.94 -11.22
C ASN A 60 7.86 15.43 -12.54
N HIS A 61 7.05 14.66 -13.27
CA HIS A 61 7.43 14.12 -14.58
C HIS A 61 6.67 14.89 -15.67
N SER A 62 7.42 15.51 -16.60
CA SER A 62 6.87 16.34 -17.69
C SER A 62 5.92 15.58 -18.61
N ARG A 63 6.02 14.25 -18.67
CA ARG A 63 5.17 13.40 -19.53
C ARG A 63 3.80 13.07 -18.91
N LEU A 64 3.53 13.52 -17.69
CA LEU A 64 2.22 13.36 -17.07
C LEU A 64 1.29 14.48 -17.53
N ASP A 65 0.18 14.12 -18.17
CA ASP A 65 -0.85 15.05 -18.59
C ASP A 65 -1.81 15.37 -17.44
N LEU A 66 -2.13 14.36 -16.60
CA LEU A 66 -3.05 14.52 -15.48
C LEU A 66 -2.70 13.66 -14.28
N ARG A 67 -3.16 14.08 -13.09
CA ARG A 67 -3.03 13.33 -11.84
C ARG A 67 -4.38 13.23 -11.13
N PHE A 68 -4.73 12.02 -10.73
CA PHE A 68 -5.89 11.76 -9.89
C PHE A 68 -5.48 11.89 -8.43
N VAL A 69 -6.09 12.84 -7.71
CA VAL A 69 -5.70 13.18 -6.35
C VAL A 69 -6.82 12.88 -5.35
N GLU A 70 -6.41 12.44 -4.17
CA GLU A 70 -7.31 11.95 -3.14
C GLU A 70 -8.12 13.04 -2.43
N GLY A 71 -7.67 14.30 -2.46
CA GLY A 71 -8.37 15.36 -1.76
C GLY A 71 -7.81 16.76 -2.03
N PRO A 72 -8.52 17.81 -1.54
CA PRO A 72 -8.13 19.20 -1.76
C PRO A 72 -6.76 19.53 -1.17
N LEU A 73 -6.41 18.97 -0.02
CA LEU A 73 -5.09 19.18 0.62
C LEU A 73 -3.96 18.71 -0.31
N ARG A 74 -4.10 17.55 -0.95
CA ARG A 74 -3.11 17.06 -1.91
C ARG A 74 -3.01 17.98 -3.13
N LYS A 75 -4.14 18.44 -3.62
CA LYS A 75 -4.19 19.38 -4.74
C LYS A 75 -3.44 20.67 -4.41
N GLU A 76 -3.70 21.25 -3.25
CA GLU A 76 -3.00 22.44 -2.76
C GLU A 76 -1.49 22.19 -2.59
N GLN A 77 -1.13 21.08 -1.97
CA GLN A 77 0.27 20.69 -1.76
C GLN A 77 1.05 20.60 -3.09
N LEU A 78 0.45 19.97 -4.09
CA LEU A 78 1.06 19.85 -5.42
C LEU A 78 1.22 21.22 -6.08
N ARG A 79 0.23 22.10 -5.99
CA ARG A 79 0.31 23.47 -6.54
C ARG A 79 1.39 24.30 -5.83
N ASN A 80 1.52 24.17 -4.52
CA ASN A 80 2.57 24.85 -3.74
C ASN A 80 3.99 24.36 -4.10
N HIS A 81 4.11 23.19 -4.74
CA HIS A 81 5.37 22.65 -5.27
C HIS A 81 5.50 22.81 -6.80
N ASN A 82 4.74 23.72 -7.40
CA ASN A 82 4.80 24.05 -8.82
C ASN A 82 4.50 22.86 -9.75
N VAL A 83 3.64 21.93 -9.32
CA VAL A 83 3.15 20.88 -10.19
C VAL A 83 2.07 21.45 -11.09
N GLU A 84 2.37 21.62 -12.37
CA GLU A 84 1.47 22.22 -13.36
C GLU A 84 0.48 21.25 -13.99
N THR A 85 0.75 19.94 -13.89
CA THR A 85 -0.11 18.87 -14.39
C THR A 85 -1.57 19.06 -13.98
N ASP A 86 -2.53 18.72 -14.80
CA ASP A 86 -3.96 18.77 -14.45
C ASP A 86 -4.25 17.86 -13.23
N LEU A 87 -4.93 18.44 -12.23
CA LEU A 87 -5.23 17.77 -10.96
C LEU A 87 -6.73 17.53 -10.85
N ILE A 88 -7.12 16.25 -10.92
CA ILE A 88 -8.51 15.79 -10.86
C ILE A 88 -8.77 15.19 -9.46
N LEU A 89 -9.75 15.76 -8.75
CA LEU A 89 -10.18 15.23 -7.46
C LEU A 89 -11.05 13.99 -7.67
N THR A 90 -10.55 12.83 -7.23
CA THR A 90 -11.25 11.53 -7.38
C THR A 90 -11.50 10.82 -6.06
N GLY A 91 -10.94 11.31 -4.97
CA GLY A 91 -10.87 10.52 -3.75
C GLY A 91 -9.75 9.46 -3.82
N PHE A 92 -9.72 8.57 -2.85
CA PHE A 92 -8.74 7.48 -2.79
C PHE A 92 -9.41 6.16 -3.16
N ALA A 93 -9.35 5.80 -4.44
CA ALA A 93 -10.05 4.67 -5.05
C ALA A 93 -9.82 3.31 -4.35
N LYS A 94 -8.72 3.14 -3.62
CA LYS A 94 -8.50 1.94 -2.80
C LYS A 94 -9.55 1.73 -1.70
N LEU A 95 -10.26 2.78 -1.30
CA LEU A 95 -11.32 2.69 -0.30
C LEU A 95 -12.71 2.45 -0.91
N ASP A 96 -12.86 2.52 -2.23
CA ASP A 96 -14.15 2.30 -2.92
C ASP A 96 -14.82 0.97 -2.53
N PRO A 97 -14.09 -0.16 -2.35
CA PRO A 97 -14.71 -1.40 -1.92
C PRO A 97 -15.46 -1.28 -0.59
N ILE A 98 -14.98 -0.42 0.34
CA ILE A 98 -15.66 -0.19 1.63
C ILE A 98 -17.00 0.51 1.40
N PHE A 99 -16.98 1.61 0.63
CA PHE A 99 -18.17 2.42 0.37
C PHE A 99 -19.18 1.71 -0.51
N ASN A 100 -18.72 0.81 -1.37
CA ASN A 100 -19.56 -0.01 -2.26
C ASN A 100 -20.05 -1.32 -1.60
N GLY A 101 -19.77 -1.53 -0.32
CA GLY A 101 -20.22 -2.73 0.41
C GLY A 101 -19.57 -4.05 -0.06
N LEU A 102 -18.41 -3.97 -0.73
CA LEU A 102 -17.69 -5.13 -1.26
C LEU A 102 -16.76 -5.79 -0.23
N VAL A 103 -16.74 -5.29 1.01
CA VAL A 103 -15.91 -5.84 2.09
C VAL A 103 -16.72 -6.73 3.02
N SER A 104 -16.04 -7.70 3.64
CA SER A 104 -16.68 -8.58 4.60
C SER A 104 -17.11 -7.82 5.86
N PRO A 105 -18.29 -8.09 6.43
CA PRO A 105 -18.68 -7.50 7.71
C PRO A 105 -17.65 -7.81 8.81
N ARG A 106 -17.41 -6.84 9.68
CA ARG A 106 -16.43 -6.93 10.79
C ARG A 106 -16.57 -8.24 11.59
N LYS A 107 -17.79 -8.60 11.97
CA LYS A 107 -18.06 -9.83 12.73
C LYS A 107 -17.52 -11.05 12.00
N LYS A 108 -17.80 -11.19 10.70
CA LYS A 108 -17.36 -12.33 9.89
C LYS A 108 -15.82 -12.43 9.81
N VAL A 109 -15.14 -11.28 9.76
CA VAL A 109 -13.67 -11.25 9.76
C VAL A 109 -13.14 -11.71 11.11
N LEU A 110 -13.66 -11.19 12.21
CA LEU A 110 -13.20 -11.55 13.56
C LEU A 110 -13.50 -13.01 13.90
N ASP A 111 -14.69 -13.52 13.54
CA ASP A 111 -15.02 -14.95 13.71
C ASP A 111 -14.02 -15.84 12.95
N ARG A 112 -13.66 -15.49 11.71
CA ARG A 112 -12.66 -16.21 10.91
C ARG A 112 -11.28 -16.22 11.56
N LEU A 113 -10.92 -15.13 12.20
CA LEU A 113 -9.67 -14.98 12.93
C LEU A 113 -9.70 -15.61 14.33
N GLY A 114 -10.84 -16.13 14.78
CA GLY A 114 -11.01 -16.64 16.14
C GLY A 114 -10.84 -15.55 17.20
N LEU A 115 -11.26 -14.32 16.90
CA LEU A 115 -11.22 -13.17 17.80
C LEU A 115 -12.63 -12.81 18.28
N ASP A 116 -12.72 -12.28 19.50
CA ASP A 116 -14.00 -11.90 20.11
C ASP A 116 -14.63 -10.68 19.37
N PRO A 117 -15.79 -10.83 18.70
CA PRO A 117 -16.41 -9.72 18.00
C PRO A 117 -16.98 -8.63 18.92
N GLN A 118 -17.10 -8.87 20.21
CA GLN A 118 -17.56 -7.88 21.20
C GLN A 118 -16.44 -6.95 21.67
N ARG A 119 -15.17 -7.37 21.52
CA ARG A 119 -14.03 -6.53 21.90
C ARG A 119 -13.72 -5.51 20.83
N LYS A 120 -13.26 -4.33 21.24
CA LYS A 120 -12.64 -3.38 20.32
C LYS A 120 -11.39 -4.01 19.72
N THR A 121 -11.11 -3.70 18.45
CA THR A 121 -9.97 -4.27 17.72
C THR A 121 -8.96 -3.18 17.40
N ILE A 122 -7.71 -3.48 17.69
CA ILE A 122 -6.56 -2.66 17.33
C ILE A 122 -5.89 -3.33 16.12
N LEU A 123 -5.71 -2.58 15.04
CA LEU A 123 -4.86 -2.97 13.92
C LEU A 123 -3.49 -2.32 14.14
N TYR A 124 -2.46 -3.14 14.35
CA TYR A 124 -1.08 -2.70 14.41
C TYR A 124 -0.38 -3.02 13.08
N ALA A 125 -0.20 -1.99 12.27
CA ALA A 125 0.38 -2.09 10.93
C ALA A 125 1.65 -1.23 10.81
N PRO A 126 2.76 -1.63 11.48
CA PRO A 126 4.00 -0.87 11.45
C PRO A 126 4.63 -0.89 10.06
N THR A 127 5.49 0.08 9.79
CA THR A 127 6.36 0.05 8.61
C THR A 127 7.39 -1.09 8.71
N PHE A 128 8.13 -1.36 7.63
CA PHE A 128 9.29 -2.25 7.71
C PHE A 128 10.44 -1.60 8.51
N TYR A 129 11.45 -2.42 8.87
CA TYR A 129 12.59 -2.00 9.68
C TYR A 129 13.29 -0.72 9.18
N PRO A 130 13.67 0.20 10.09
CA PRO A 130 13.35 0.24 11.51
C PRO A 130 11.90 0.67 11.76
N SER A 131 11.27 0.10 12.78
CA SER A 131 9.87 0.41 13.10
C SER A 131 9.63 0.40 14.62
N SER A 132 8.42 0.76 15.03
CA SER A 132 8.03 0.69 16.44
C SER A 132 7.95 -0.74 16.98
N MET A 133 8.01 -1.76 16.11
CA MET A 133 7.98 -3.16 16.53
C MET A 133 9.22 -3.52 17.38
N GLU A 134 10.37 -2.99 17.05
CA GLU A 134 11.61 -3.21 17.80
C GLU A 134 11.57 -2.55 19.19
N GLU A 135 10.90 -1.39 19.28
CA GLU A 135 10.76 -0.65 20.55
C GLU A 135 9.74 -1.30 21.49
N PHE A 136 8.58 -1.68 20.96
CA PHE A 136 7.52 -2.29 21.77
C PHE A 136 7.81 -3.76 22.11
N GLY A 137 8.49 -4.49 21.23
CA GLY A 137 8.69 -5.91 21.40
C GLY A 137 7.38 -6.65 21.64
N THR A 138 7.37 -7.58 22.61
CA THR A 138 6.16 -8.33 23.00
C THR A 138 5.24 -7.56 23.96
N SER A 139 5.66 -6.40 24.48
CA SER A 139 4.87 -5.64 25.44
C SER A 139 3.53 -5.13 24.87
N ILE A 140 3.42 -4.98 23.55
CA ILE A 140 2.17 -4.59 22.91
C ILE A 140 1.08 -5.64 23.12
N GLY A 141 1.42 -6.95 23.11
CA GLY A 141 0.50 -8.03 23.44
C GLY A 141 -0.01 -7.92 24.87
N GLU A 142 0.89 -7.72 25.83
CA GLU A 142 0.54 -7.55 27.24
C GLU A 142 -0.39 -6.35 27.47
N ASN A 143 -0.05 -5.20 26.88
CA ASN A 143 -0.79 -3.95 27.08
C ASN A 143 -2.14 -3.88 26.35
N THR A 144 -2.40 -4.83 25.45
CA THR A 144 -3.65 -4.87 24.65
C THR A 144 -4.63 -5.97 25.08
N LYS A 145 -4.45 -6.63 26.20
CA LYS A 145 -5.27 -7.77 26.68
C LYS A 145 -6.79 -7.52 26.72
N LYS A 146 -7.21 -6.27 26.86
CA LYS A 146 -8.64 -5.90 26.84
C LYS A 146 -9.23 -5.76 25.44
N TYR A 147 -8.42 -5.88 24.41
CA TYR A 147 -8.78 -5.64 23.01
C TYR A 147 -8.44 -6.87 22.18
N ASN A 148 -8.97 -6.96 20.98
CA ASN A 148 -8.35 -7.80 19.95
C ASN A 148 -7.17 -7.02 19.37
N LEU A 149 -6.07 -7.72 19.10
CA LEU A 149 -4.91 -7.17 18.41
C LEU A 149 -4.67 -7.93 17.10
N ILE A 150 -4.73 -7.21 16.00
CA ILE A 150 -4.34 -7.74 14.68
C ILE A 150 -3.02 -7.11 14.28
N ILE A 151 -2.00 -7.93 14.05
CA ILE A 151 -0.68 -7.49 13.59
C ILE A 151 -0.57 -7.73 12.10
N LYS A 152 -0.32 -6.68 11.33
CA LYS A 152 -0.09 -6.74 9.89
C LYS A 152 1.20 -6.05 9.54
N LEU A 153 2.27 -6.81 9.33
CA LEU A 153 3.55 -6.27 8.94
C LEU A 153 3.51 -5.73 7.50
N HIS A 154 4.35 -4.75 7.23
CA HIS A 154 4.57 -4.27 5.88
C HIS A 154 5.10 -5.41 5.00
N LEU A 155 4.67 -5.48 3.75
CA LEU A 155 5.04 -6.57 2.83
C LEU A 155 6.56 -6.76 2.72
N TRP A 156 7.33 -5.68 2.73
CA TRP A 156 8.78 -5.72 2.69
C TRP A 156 9.42 -6.41 3.89
N ALA A 157 8.76 -6.50 5.04
CA ALA A 157 9.26 -7.29 6.18
C ALA A 157 9.45 -8.78 5.83
N PHE A 158 8.70 -9.28 4.84
CA PHE A 158 8.81 -10.67 4.36
C PHE A 158 9.86 -10.83 3.25
N PHE A 159 10.02 -9.83 2.39
CA PHE A 159 10.88 -9.93 1.20
C PHE A 159 12.30 -9.41 1.43
N LEU A 160 12.48 -8.37 2.25
CA LEU A 160 13.81 -7.78 2.51
C LEU A 160 14.76 -8.67 3.31
N LYS A 161 14.26 -9.76 3.90
CA LYS A 161 15.14 -10.71 4.62
C LYS A 161 16.32 -11.20 3.77
N ASN A 162 16.16 -11.24 2.45
CA ASN A 162 17.19 -11.66 1.50
C ASN A 162 18.21 -10.56 1.18
N PHE A 163 17.90 -9.30 1.49
CA PHE A 163 18.72 -8.14 1.16
C PHE A 163 19.41 -7.52 2.38
N ALA A 164 18.81 -7.62 3.56
CA ALA A 164 19.24 -6.86 4.73
C ALA A 164 19.60 -7.72 5.95
N GLY A 165 19.62 -9.05 5.82
CA GLY A 165 20.06 -9.95 6.86
C GLY A 165 19.10 -10.12 8.05
N ILE A 166 19.66 -10.55 9.19
CA ILE A 166 18.95 -11.08 10.36
C ILE A 166 17.92 -10.12 11.00
N LYS A 167 18.10 -8.81 10.88
CA LYS A 167 17.25 -7.80 11.56
C LYS A 167 15.77 -7.83 11.13
N PHE A 168 15.48 -8.13 9.87
CA PHE A 168 14.10 -8.21 9.38
C PHE A 168 13.34 -9.45 9.85
N LYS A 169 14.06 -10.53 10.07
CA LYS A 169 13.47 -11.76 10.64
C LYS A 169 12.91 -11.52 12.04
N GLY A 170 13.51 -10.62 12.82
CA GLY A 170 13.07 -10.29 14.16
C GLY A 170 11.61 -9.81 14.25
N GLN A 171 11.12 -9.02 13.30
CA GLN A 171 9.74 -8.54 13.32
C GLN A 171 8.73 -9.68 13.14
N ILE A 172 9.00 -10.60 12.22
CA ILE A 172 8.14 -11.77 11.99
C ILE A 172 8.15 -12.69 13.22
N ASP A 173 9.32 -12.94 13.79
CA ASP A 173 9.46 -13.81 14.96
C ASP A 173 8.75 -13.20 16.19
N LEU A 174 8.84 -11.88 16.39
CA LEU A 174 8.11 -11.15 17.43
C LEU A 174 6.58 -11.25 17.23
N ALA A 175 6.09 -11.05 16.01
CA ALA A 175 4.67 -11.14 15.72
C ALA A 175 4.11 -12.55 15.95
N LYS A 176 4.83 -13.58 15.50
CA LYS A 176 4.47 -14.99 15.73
C LYS A 176 4.52 -15.36 17.21
N ARG A 177 5.51 -14.87 17.93
CA ARG A 177 5.63 -15.08 19.37
C ARG A 177 4.43 -14.47 20.11
N MET A 178 4.04 -13.24 19.80
CA MET A 178 2.86 -12.61 20.40
C MET A 178 1.58 -13.40 20.10
N GLU A 179 1.40 -13.88 18.87
CA GLU A 179 0.25 -14.71 18.52
C GLU A 179 0.21 -16.02 19.30
N SER A 180 1.37 -16.64 19.59
CA SER A 180 1.46 -17.87 20.35
C SER A 180 1.28 -17.68 21.87
N GLU A 181 1.63 -16.50 22.39
CA GLU A 181 1.58 -16.18 23.83
C GLU A 181 0.23 -15.58 24.27
N TYR A 182 -0.57 -15.02 23.31
CA TYR A 182 -1.78 -14.26 23.63
C TYR A 182 -2.97 -14.64 22.75
N ASP A 183 -4.04 -15.18 23.32
CA ASP A 183 -5.25 -15.59 22.60
C ASP A 183 -5.99 -14.47 21.85
N HIS A 184 -5.80 -13.22 22.28
CA HIS A 184 -6.41 -12.03 21.66
C HIS A 184 -5.59 -11.44 20.52
N VAL A 185 -4.45 -12.04 20.18
CA VAL A 185 -3.54 -11.57 19.11
C VAL A 185 -3.67 -12.46 17.88
N ARG A 186 -3.70 -11.83 16.70
CA ARG A 186 -3.57 -12.53 15.42
C ARG A 186 -2.54 -11.84 14.54
N PHE A 187 -1.68 -12.63 13.95
CA PHE A 187 -0.69 -12.18 12.98
C PHE A 187 -1.11 -12.55 11.57
N LEU A 188 -1.24 -11.54 10.70
CA LEU A 188 -1.60 -11.73 9.29
C LEU A 188 -0.36 -11.80 8.43
N GLY A 189 -0.22 -12.89 7.70
CA GLY A 189 0.88 -13.13 6.78
C GLY A 189 0.83 -12.29 5.50
N PRO A 190 1.81 -12.49 4.60
CA PRO A 190 1.91 -11.72 3.35
C PRO A 190 0.80 -12.06 2.35
N GLU A 191 0.12 -13.19 2.50
CA GLU A 191 -1.02 -13.62 1.68
C GLU A 191 -2.26 -12.76 1.86
N VAL A 192 -2.36 -12.03 2.98
CA VAL A 192 -3.46 -11.10 3.24
C VAL A 192 -3.07 -9.73 2.69
N TYR A 193 -3.46 -9.44 1.46
CA TYR A 193 -3.19 -8.15 0.83
C TYR A 193 -4.07 -7.02 1.35
N ASN A 194 -5.30 -7.33 1.67
CA ASN A 194 -6.29 -6.36 2.09
C ASN A 194 -6.42 -6.36 3.61
N ILE A 195 -5.92 -5.33 4.25
CA ILE A 195 -6.12 -5.08 5.68
C ILE A 195 -7.42 -4.31 5.95
N VAL A 196 -8.06 -3.87 4.90
CA VAL A 196 -9.41 -3.30 4.98
C VAL A 196 -10.37 -4.49 4.95
N PRO A 197 -11.18 -4.66 5.99
CA PRO A 197 -12.07 -5.80 6.13
C PRO A 197 -13.12 -5.88 5.04
#